data_8653694f84e5fb093de201e7d134c395
#
_entry.id   8653694f84e5fb093de201e7d134c395
#
_cell.length_a   1.000
_cell.length_b   1.000
_cell.length_c   1.000
_cell.angle_alpha   90.00
_cell.angle_beta   90.00
_cell.angle_gamma   90.00
#
_symmetry.space_group_name_H-M   'P 1'
#
loop_
_entity.id
_entity.type
_entity.pdbx_description
1 polymer ?
#
loop_
_entity_poly.entity_id
_entity_poly.type
_entity_poly.pdbx_seq_one_letter_code
_entity_poly.pdbx_strand_id
1 'polypeptide(L)'
;MRLEEKLATLFHHQKISSVLDLGAGDGRRSIFCASYGAKVVAIDNQSKPDRQFPEYLTLHPAIHFFQADLKELPRPCNQRYDLILLFNVIIFLKKSFVLSQLLPYALSQLNPWGRLCLTFFFADDQTMGVNQKLSFYTFEDFQLPEDYTLMHREEKYLQDSHPPYDEHQHHLGYLEIIKKQKKSDALLESLPRNMIF
;
A
#
# COMPACT_ATOMS: atom_id res chain seq x y z
N MET A 1 8.53 -11.61 -8.84
CA MET A 1 8.64 -10.70 -7.67
C MET A 1 7.94 -11.33 -6.49
N ARG A 2 8.63 -11.58 -5.39
CA ARG A 2 8.01 -12.00 -4.14
C ARG A 2 7.87 -10.77 -3.25
N LEU A 3 6.63 -10.37 -2.97
CA LEU A 3 6.33 -9.15 -2.19
C LEU A 3 6.88 -9.26 -0.76
N GLU A 4 6.84 -10.45 -0.18
CA GLU A 4 7.37 -10.73 1.15
C GLU A 4 8.89 -10.51 1.22
N GLU A 5 9.65 -10.87 0.19
CA GLU A 5 11.10 -10.60 0.11
C GLU A 5 11.41 -9.10 0.06
N LYS A 6 10.58 -8.33 -0.69
CA LYS A 6 10.71 -6.87 -0.72
C LYS A 6 10.40 -6.25 0.65
N LEU A 7 9.31 -6.69 1.28
CA LEU A 7 8.97 -6.23 2.63
C LEU A 7 10.07 -6.59 3.64
N ALA A 8 10.60 -7.82 3.62
CA ALA A 8 11.72 -8.23 4.48
C ALA A 8 12.93 -7.28 4.29
N THR A 9 13.28 -6.98 3.05
CA THR A 9 14.38 -6.05 2.72
C THR A 9 14.13 -4.67 3.34
N LEU A 10 12.90 -4.15 3.25
CA LEU A 10 12.55 -2.85 3.85
C LEU A 10 12.72 -2.88 5.37
N PHE A 11 12.22 -3.91 6.05
CA PHE A 11 12.34 -4.06 7.50
C PHE A 11 13.80 -4.23 7.97
N HIS A 12 14.67 -4.82 7.14
CA HIS A 12 16.10 -4.93 7.46
C HIS A 12 16.86 -3.60 7.32
N HIS A 13 16.46 -2.76 6.37
CA HIS A 13 17.18 -1.51 6.09
C HIS A 13 16.57 -0.27 6.75
N GLN A 14 15.35 -0.36 7.24
CA GLN A 14 14.64 0.76 7.84
C GLN A 14 13.86 0.31 9.08
N LYS A 15 13.88 1.14 10.13
CA LYS A 15 13.00 0.93 11.29
C LYS A 15 11.56 1.27 10.88
N ILE A 16 10.73 0.24 10.74
CA ILE A 16 9.30 0.36 10.45
C ILE A 16 8.55 -0.07 11.69
N SER A 17 7.88 0.85 12.35
CA SER A 17 7.14 0.62 13.60
C SER A 17 5.63 0.71 13.41
N SER A 18 5.17 1.34 12.33
CA SER A 18 3.76 1.55 12.03
C SER A 18 3.45 1.29 10.55
N VAL A 19 2.43 0.46 10.31
CA VAL A 19 2.01 0.03 8.97
C VAL A 19 0.52 0.27 8.78
N LEU A 20 0.13 0.78 7.61
CA LEU A 20 -1.25 0.84 7.15
C LEU A 20 -1.40 -0.09 5.94
N ASP A 21 -2.21 -1.14 6.07
CA ASP A 21 -2.49 -2.12 5.03
C ASP A 21 -3.89 -1.86 4.45
N LEU A 22 -3.92 -1.22 3.27
CA LEU A 22 -5.14 -0.81 2.59
C LEU A 22 -5.56 -1.89 1.58
N GLY A 23 -6.69 -2.56 1.82
CA GLY A 23 -7.12 -3.74 1.10
C GLY A 23 -6.39 -4.98 1.60
N ALA A 24 -6.42 -5.19 2.91
CA ALA A 24 -5.64 -6.22 3.60
C ALA A 24 -6.03 -7.66 3.21
N GLY A 25 -7.25 -7.86 2.70
CA GLY A 25 -7.75 -9.17 2.27
C GLY A 25 -7.63 -10.23 3.37
N ASP A 26 -6.87 -11.28 3.11
CA ASP A 26 -6.64 -12.39 4.06
C ASP A 26 -5.63 -12.06 5.19
N GLY A 27 -5.17 -10.82 5.31
CA GLY A 27 -4.26 -10.37 6.37
C GLY A 27 -2.83 -10.89 6.30
N ARG A 28 -2.46 -11.59 5.22
CA ARG A 28 -1.14 -12.21 5.06
C ARG A 28 0.01 -11.21 5.18
N ARG A 29 -0.15 -10.00 4.62
CA ARG A 29 0.85 -8.93 4.72
C ARG A 29 0.81 -8.26 6.07
N SER A 30 -0.37 -8.10 6.65
CA SER A 30 -0.53 -7.57 8.01
C SER A 30 0.21 -8.41 9.04
N ILE A 31 0.01 -9.76 9.04
CA ILE A 31 0.73 -10.64 9.97
C ILE A 31 2.25 -10.67 9.68
N PHE A 32 2.64 -10.61 8.42
CA PHE A 32 4.05 -10.51 8.05
C PHE A 32 4.68 -9.25 8.67
N CYS A 33 4.08 -8.08 8.50
CA CYS A 33 4.60 -6.83 9.09
C CYS A 33 4.61 -6.89 10.64
N ALA A 34 3.56 -7.45 11.24
CA ALA A 34 3.49 -7.61 12.69
C ALA A 34 4.57 -8.56 13.23
N SER A 35 4.98 -9.59 12.48
CA SER A 35 6.07 -10.50 12.86
C SER A 35 7.45 -9.82 12.95
N TYR A 36 7.61 -8.69 12.26
CA TYR A 36 8.79 -7.80 12.39
C TYR A 36 8.64 -6.74 13.49
N GLY A 37 7.57 -6.82 14.29
CA GLY A 37 7.35 -5.93 15.45
C GLY A 37 6.61 -4.63 15.12
N ALA A 38 6.09 -4.46 13.91
CA ALA A 38 5.31 -3.29 13.54
C ALA A 38 3.88 -3.36 14.11
N LYS A 39 3.32 -2.21 14.49
CA LYS A 39 1.89 -2.04 14.71
C LYS A 39 1.20 -1.85 13.36
N VAL A 40 0.18 -2.63 13.09
CA VAL A 40 -0.52 -2.65 11.80
C VAL A 40 -1.96 -2.21 11.97
N VAL A 41 -2.37 -1.26 11.15
CA VAL A 41 -3.79 -0.95 10.90
C VAL A 41 -4.13 -1.58 9.55
N ALA A 42 -5.05 -2.53 9.55
CA ALA A 42 -5.51 -3.26 8.37
C ALA A 42 -6.93 -2.84 8.03
N ILE A 43 -7.18 -2.48 6.77
CA ILE A 43 -8.51 -2.06 6.29
C ILE A 43 -8.91 -2.92 5.10
N ASP A 44 -10.09 -3.51 5.13
CA ASP A 44 -10.68 -4.22 4.00
C ASP A 44 -12.21 -4.20 4.09
N ASN A 45 -12.90 -4.23 2.95
CA ASN A 45 -14.35 -4.25 2.90
C ASN A 45 -14.94 -5.67 3.05
N GLN A 46 -14.09 -6.71 3.09
CA GLN A 46 -14.48 -8.12 3.23
C GLN A 46 -15.43 -8.61 2.11
N SER A 47 -15.36 -7.98 0.93
CA SER A 47 -16.29 -8.27 -0.17
C SER A 47 -16.10 -9.65 -0.82
N LYS A 48 -14.96 -10.32 -0.55
CA LYS A 48 -14.64 -11.64 -1.10
C LYS A 48 -14.63 -12.69 0.03
N PRO A 49 -15.59 -13.62 0.07
CA PRO A 49 -15.67 -14.63 1.13
C PRO A 49 -14.44 -15.54 1.25
N ASP A 50 -13.76 -15.79 0.13
CA ASP A 50 -12.54 -16.62 0.05
C ASP A 50 -11.26 -15.90 0.48
N ARG A 51 -11.34 -14.60 0.74
CA ARG A 51 -10.22 -13.73 1.12
C ARG A 51 -10.55 -12.82 2.30
N GLN A 52 -11.36 -13.32 3.23
CA GLN A 52 -11.70 -12.57 4.42
C GLN A 52 -10.50 -12.51 5.38
N PHE A 53 -10.42 -11.39 6.11
CA PHE A 53 -9.45 -11.24 7.18
C PHE A 53 -9.77 -12.23 8.29
N PRO A 54 -8.83 -13.12 8.67
CA PRO A 54 -9.12 -14.17 9.64
C PRO A 54 -9.44 -13.60 11.02
N GLU A 55 -10.50 -14.16 11.65
CA GLU A 55 -10.92 -13.69 12.99
C GLU A 55 -9.79 -13.78 14.02
N TYR A 56 -8.97 -14.83 13.98
CA TYR A 56 -7.85 -14.97 14.91
C TYR A 56 -6.81 -13.84 14.79
N LEU A 57 -6.68 -13.19 13.62
CA LEU A 57 -5.79 -12.04 13.45
C LEU A 57 -6.36 -10.76 14.08
N THR A 58 -7.68 -10.67 14.27
CA THR A 58 -8.28 -9.52 14.96
C THR A 58 -7.93 -9.51 16.45
N LEU A 59 -7.51 -10.67 16.99
CA LEU A 59 -7.05 -10.81 18.37
C LEU A 59 -5.53 -10.58 18.52
N HIS A 60 -4.80 -10.39 17.41
CA HIS A 60 -3.35 -10.17 17.46
C HIS A 60 -3.04 -8.78 18.05
N PRO A 61 -2.22 -8.69 19.11
CA PRO A 61 -2.04 -7.43 19.86
C PRO A 61 -1.42 -6.28 19.04
N ALA A 62 -0.75 -6.61 17.93
CA ALA A 62 -0.13 -5.62 17.04
C ALA A 62 -0.97 -5.32 15.79
N ILE A 63 -2.14 -5.94 15.61
CA ILE A 63 -2.98 -5.73 14.42
C ILE A 63 -4.34 -5.19 14.83
N HIS A 64 -4.72 -4.05 14.26
CA HIS A 64 -6.06 -3.49 14.38
C HIS A 64 -6.75 -3.58 13.02
N PHE A 65 -7.77 -4.43 12.92
CA PHE A 65 -8.55 -4.57 11.69
C PHE A 65 -9.81 -3.69 11.73
N PHE A 66 -10.04 -2.99 10.62
CA PHE A 66 -11.25 -2.20 10.38
C PHE A 66 -11.92 -2.68 9.11
N GLN A 67 -13.16 -3.15 9.22
CA GLN A 67 -13.98 -3.42 8.05
C GLN A 67 -14.55 -2.11 7.50
N ALA A 68 -14.02 -1.66 6.34
CA ALA A 68 -14.45 -0.45 5.69
C ALA A 68 -14.19 -0.47 4.18
N ASP A 69 -15.00 0.23 3.40
CA ASP A 69 -14.73 0.48 1.98
C ASP A 69 -13.69 1.58 1.84
N LEU A 70 -12.65 1.33 1.03
CA LEU A 70 -11.61 2.33 0.75
C LEU A 70 -12.15 3.59 0.06
N LYS A 71 -13.36 3.55 -0.50
CA LYS A 71 -14.05 4.74 -1.03
C LYS A 71 -14.62 5.65 0.04
N GLU A 72 -14.76 5.14 1.26
CA GLU A 72 -15.31 5.83 2.42
C GLU A 72 -14.25 6.11 3.49
N LEU A 73 -12.97 6.14 3.08
CA LEU A 73 -11.88 6.37 4.02
C LEU A 73 -12.12 7.65 4.83
N PRO A 74 -11.87 7.59 6.15
CA PRO A 74 -12.01 8.76 7.00
C PRO A 74 -11.05 9.87 6.53
N ARG A 75 -11.42 11.12 6.85
CA ARG A 75 -10.50 12.24 6.63
C ARG A 75 -9.16 11.95 7.30
N PRO A 76 -8.04 12.45 6.74
CA PRO A 76 -6.72 12.24 7.32
C PRO A 76 -6.77 12.51 8.84
N CYS A 77 -6.50 11.47 9.62
CA CYS A 77 -6.29 11.62 11.05
C CYS A 77 -4.85 12.09 11.31
N ASN A 78 -4.54 12.48 12.53
CA ASN A 78 -3.17 12.87 12.91
C ASN A 78 -2.19 11.69 12.94
N GLN A 79 -2.67 10.45 12.74
CA GLN A 79 -1.84 9.28 12.68
C GLN A 79 -1.08 9.24 11.34
N ARG A 80 0.19 8.89 11.41
CA ARG A 80 1.08 8.72 10.26
C ARG A 80 1.74 7.34 10.35
N TYR A 81 2.18 6.85 9.19
CA TYR A 81 2.72 5.50 9.05
C TYR A 81 4.10 5.50 8.41
N ASP A 82 4.95 4.59 8.85
CA ASP A 82 6.28 4.38 8.26
C ASP A 82 6.18 3.59 6.95
N LEU A 83 5.14 2.75 6.83
CA LEU A 83 4.88 1.95 5.64
C LEU A 83 3.38 1.91 5.35
N ILE A 84 3.02 2.11 4.09
CA ILE A 84 1.65 1.92 3.60
C ILE A 84 1.68 0.91 2.46
N LEU A 85 0.74 -0.04 2.49
CA LEU A 85 0.60 -1.10 1.50
C LEU A 85 -0.70 -0.91 0.71
N LEU A 86 -0.60 -1.06 -0.62
CA LEU A 86 -1.71 -1.10 -1.58
C LEU A 86 -1.48 -2.28 -2.54
N PHE A 87 -1.46 -3.50 -2.00
CA PHE A 87 -1.13 -4.69 -2.78
C PHE A 87 -2.37 -5.39 -3.32
N ASN A 88 -2.44 -5.54 -4.65
CA ASN A 88 -3.52 -6.22 -5.36
C ASN A 88 -4.92 -5.67 -5.05
N VAL A 89 -5.04 -4.38 -4.75
CA VAL A 89 -6.30 -3.73 -4.39
C VAL A 89 -6.73 -2.68 -5.40
N ILE A 90 -5.81 -1.86 -5.90
CA ILE A 90 -6.16 -0.73 -6.78
C ILE A 90 -6.73 -1.18 -8.13
N ILE A 91 -6.40 -2.40 -8.55
CA ILE A 91 -6.95 -3.01 -9.76
C ILE A 91 -8.48 -3.23 -9.68
N PHE A 92 -9.06 -3.35 -8.48
CA PHE A 92 -10.51 -3.53 -8.26
C PHE A 92 -11.26 -2.20 -8.06
N LEU A 93 -10.57 -1.07 -8.08
CA LEU A 93 -11.10 0.26 -7.88
C LEU A 93 -11.08 1.05 -9.20
N LYS A 94 -12.00 2.00 -9.37
CA LYS A 94 -11.97 2.87 -10.55
C LYS A 94 -10.64 3.64 -10.59
N LYS A 95 -9.95 3.62 -11.73
CA LYS A 95 -8.66 4.29 -11.93
C LYS A 95 -8.71 5.77 -11.54
N SER A 96 -9.78 6.48 -11.93
CA SER A 96 -9.97 7.90 -11.57
C SER A 96 -10.02 8.11 -10.06
N PHE A 97 -10.73 7.25 -9.31
CA PHE A 97 -10.78 7.31 -7.85
C PHE A 97 -9.39 7.05 -7.22
N VAL A 98 -8.69 6.03 -7.71
CA VAL A 98 -7.36 5.68 -7.20
C VAL A 98 -6.40 6.87 -7.37
N LEU A 99 -6.35 7.46 -8.55
CA LEU A 99 -5.39 8.53 -8.85
C LEU A 99 -5.76 9.87 -8.20
N SER A 100 -7.07 10.20 -8.10
CA SER A 100 -7.50 11.50 -7.59
C SER A 100 -7.79 11.54 -6.10
N GLN A 101 -8.00 10.40 -5.44
CA GLN A 101 -8.40 10.35 -4.03
C GLN A 101 -7.56 9.37 -3.20
N LEU A 102 -7.54 8.07 -3.54
CA LEU A 102 -6.88 7.05 -2.71
C LEU A 102 -5.36 7.24 -2.64
N LEU A 103 -4.69 7.46 -3.76
CA LEU A 103 -3.25 7.68 -3.79
C LEU A 103 -2.84 8.97 -3.04
N PRO A 104 -3.46 10.15 -3.28
CA PRO A 104 -3.21 11.34 -2.47
C PRO A 104 -3.47 11.13 -0.98
N TYR A 105 -4.55 10.41 -0.62
CA TYR A 105 -4.84 10.05 0.76
C TYR A 105 -3.69 9.22 1.35
N ALA A 106 -3.31 8.10 0.72
CA ALA A 106 -2.24 7.23 1.21
C ALA A 106 -0.92 8.00 1.38
N LEU A 107 -0.53 8.78 0.38
CA LEU A 107 0.67 9.60 0.45
C LEU A 107 0.64 10.60 1.62
N SER A 108 -0.52 11.22 1.88
CA SER A 108 -0.68 12.17 2.97
C SER A 108 -0.49 11.54 4.36
N GLN A 109 -0.76 10.23 4.49
CA GLN A 109 -0.63 9.49 5.75
C GLN A 109 0.80 9.01 6.05
N LEU A 110 1.78 9.25 5.18
CA LEU A 110 3.16 8.86 5.41
C LEU A 110 3.87 9.76 6.42
N ASN A 111 4.65 9.17 7.30
CA ASN A 111 5.71 9.84 8.06
C ASN A 111 6.76 10.42 7.10
N PRO A 112 7.57 11.43 7.50
CA PRO A 112 8.81 11.72 6.82
C PRO A 112 9.65 10.44 6.68
N TRP A 113 10.20 10.20 5.48
CA TRP A 113 10.92 8.96 5.10
C TRP A 113 10.04 7.69 5.09
N GLY A 114 8.75 7.82 5.35
CA GLY A 114 7.80 6.71 5.20
C GLY A 114 7.64 6.29 3.74
N ARG A 115 7.26 5.04 3.52
CA ARG A 115 7.16 4.43 2.20
C ARG A 115 5.75 3.97 1.88
N LEU A 116 5.35 4.17 0.63
CA LEU A 116 4.17 3.55 0.03
C LEU A 116 4.65 2.49 -0.95
N CYS A 117 4.17 1.25 -0.77
CA CYS A 117 4.37 0.15 -1.71
C CYS A 117 3.04 -0.24 -2.33
N LEU A 118 2.97 -0.29 -3.66
CA LEU A 118 1.75 -0.66 -4.36
C LEU A 118 2.02 -1.60 -5.53
N THR A 119 1.00 -2.38 -5.92
CA THR A 119 1.00 -3.20 -7.12
C THR A 119 -0.21 -2.91 -7.99
N PHE A 120 -0.05 -3.09 -9.30
CA PHE A 120 -1.09 -2.88 -10.30
C PHE A 120 -0.90 -3.81 -11.50
N PHE A 121 -1.91 -3.91 -12.37
CA PHE A 121 -1.79 -4.53 -13.69
C PHE A 121 -1.54 -3.49 -14.74
N PHE A 122 -0.63 -3.80 -15.67
CA PHE A 122 -0.35 -2.94 -16.83
C PHE A 122 -1.49 -2.95 -17.84
N ALA A 123 -1.51 -1.92 -18.69
CA ALA A 123 -2.53 -1.74 -19.72
C ALA A 123 -2.46 -2.79 -20.87
N ASP A 124 -1.39 -3.57 -20.93
CA ASP A 124 -1.20 -4.70 -21.84
C ASP A 124 -1.37 -6.08 -21.19
N ASP A 125 -1.90 -6.12 -19.95
CA ASP A 125 -2.26 -7.37 -19.27
C ASP A 125 -3.28 -8.16 -20.09
N GLN A 126 -3.14 -9.49 -20.16
CA GLN A 126 -4.02 -10.33 -20.97
C GLN A 126 -5.49 -10.30 -20.54
N THR A 127 -5.78 -9.90 -19.31
CA THR A 127 -7.15 -9.74 -18.81
C THR A 127 -7.78 -8.41 -19.19
N MET A 128 -7.01 -7.49 -19.79
CA MET A 128 -7.52 -6.21 -20.29
C MET A 128 -8.58 -6.45 -21.38
N GLY A 129 -9.70 -5.75 -21.27
CA GLY A 129 -10.81 -5.88 -22.20
C GLY A 129 -11.71 -7.10 -21.98
N VAL A 130 -11.25 -8.12 -21.26
CA VAL A 130 -12.04 -9.31 -20.89
C VAL A 130 -12.76 -9.08 -19.56
N ASN A 131 -12.07 -8.52 -18.56
CA ASN A 131 -12.66 -8.19 -17.26
C ASN A 131 -12.87 -6.68 -17.11
N GLN A 132 -14.04 -6.20 -17.47
CA GLN A 132 -14.42 -4.78 -17.39
C GLN A 132 -14.46 -4.22 -15.93
N LYS A 133 -14.32 -5.09 -14.93
CA LYS A 133 -14.29 -4.68 -13.51
C LYS A 133 -12.89 -4.33 -13.02
N LEU A 134 -11.84 -4.64 -13.80
CA LEU A 134 -10.47 -4.34 -13.44
C LEU A 134 -10.02 -2.99 -14.01
N SER A 135 -9.15 -2.32 -13.29
CA SER A 135 -8.46 -1.12 -13.73
C SER A 135 -7.00 -1.43 -14.02
N PHE A 136 -6.51 -0.90 -15.12
CA PHE A 136 -5.16 -1.11 -15.62
C PHE A 136 -4.39 0.21 -15.66
N TYR A 137 -3.09 0.15 -15.47
CA TYR A 137 -2.23 1.31 -15.27
C TYR A 137 -0.98 1.25 -16.12
N THR A 138 -0.28 2.38 -16.19
CA THR A 138 1.10 2.50 -16.64
C THR A 138 1.89 3.22 -15.54
N PHE A 139 3.21 3.24 -15.62
CA PHE A 139 4.01 4.00 -14.65
C PHE A 139 3.73 5.51 -14.71
N GLU A 140 3.40 6.04 -15.89
CA GLU A 140 3.12 7.45 -16.15
C GLU A 140 1.82 7.94 -15.48
N ASP A 141 0.90 7.03 -15.15
CA ASP A 141 -0.31 7.38 -14.40
C ASP A 141 0.00 7.89 -12.98
N PHE A 142 1.10 7.45 -12.39
CA PHE A 142 1.46 7.75 -11.01
C PHE A 142 2.28 9.04 -10.89
N GLN A 143 1.62 10.18 -11.15
CA GLN A 143 2.23 11.50 -10.96
C GLN A 143 2.43 11.80 -9.48
N LEU A 144 3.68 12.07 -9.08
CA LEU A 144 4.04 12.30 -7.69
C LEU A 144 4.24 13.80 -7.41
N PRO A 145 3.68 14.33 -6.29
CA PRO A 145 4.02 15.66 -5.81
C PRO A 145 5.52 15.77 -5.47
N GLU A 146 6.07 17.00 -5.42
CA GLU A 146 7.50 17.26 -5.18
C GLU A 146 8.04 16.68 -3.87
N ASP A 147 7.17 16.56 -2.84
CA ASP A 147 7.52 15.98 -1.54
C ASP A 147 7.77 14.47 -1.58
N TYR A 148 7.55 13.82 -2.73
CA TYR A 148 7.68 12.38 -2.88
C TYR A 148 8.68 12.02 -3.97
N THR A 149 9.27 10.83 -3.86
CA THR A 149 10.22 10.30 -4.84
C THR A 149 9.92 8.83 -5.11
N LEU A 150 9.94 8.45 -6.37
CA LEU A 150 9.93 7.05 -6.76
C LEU A 150 11.31 6.45 -6.45
N MET A 151 11.35 5.49 -5.53
CA MET A 151 12.57 4.80 -5.11
C MET A 151 12.85 3.58 -5.95
N HIS A 152 11.79 2.84 -6.28
CA HIS A 152 11.91 1.61 -7.04
C HIS A 152 10.67 1.37 -7.87
N ARG A 153 10.87 0.87 -9.08
CA ARG A 153 9.82 0.33 -9.94
C ARG A 153 10.27 -1.02 -10.50
N GLU A 154 9.34 -1.93 -10.65
CA GLU A 154 9.59 -3.24 -11.24
C GLU A 154 8.37 -3.68 -12.01
N GLU A 155 8.58 -4.40 -13.08
CA GLU A 155 7.53 -5.08 -13.84
C GLU A 155 7.84 -6.57 -13.92
N LYS A 156 6.80 -7.40 -13.98
CA LYS A 156 6.94 -8.84 -14.09
C LYS A 156 5.73 -9.47 -14.74
N TYR A 157 5.98 -10.44 -15.60
CA TYR A 157 4.95 -11.34 -16.07
C TYR A 157 4.79 -12.52 -15.11
N LEU A 158 3.53 -12.81 -14.74
CA LEU A 158 3.15 -13.89 -13.85
C LEU A 158 2.16 -14.79 -14.57
N GLN A 159 2.48 -16.08 -14.75
CA GLN A 159 1.51 -17.07 -15.19
C GLN A 159 0.54 -17.36 -14.05
N ASP A 160 -0.75 -17.36 -14.37
CA ASP A 160 -1.83 -17.63 -13.43
C ASP A 160 -2.90 -18.50 -14.09
N SER A 161 -3.71 -19.16 -13.28
CA SER A 161 -4.84 -19.98 -13.72
C SER A 161 -5.92 -19.93 -12.65
N HIS A 162 -7.01 -19.24 -12.93
CA HIS A 162 -8.17 -19.15 -12.03
C HIS A 162 -9.46 -18.84 -12.81
N PRO A 163 -10.61 -19.34 -12.40
CA PRO A 163 -11.87 -18.98 -13.04
C PRO A 163 -12.09 -17.45 -13.06
N PRO A 164 -12.66 -16.91 -14.14
CA PRO A 164 -13.19 -17.58 -15.34
C PRO A 164 -12.16 -17.86 -16.44
N TYR A 165 -10.88 -17.62 -16.16
CA TYR A 165 -9.80 -17.78 -17.12
C TYR A 165 -9.11 -19.14 -16.93
N ASP A 166 -8.73 -19.76 -18.04
CA ASP A 166 -7.75 -20.83 -18.06
C ASP A 166 -6.34 -20.26 -17.80
N GLU A 167 -5.29 -20.91 -18.29
CA GLU A 167 -3.95 -20.34 -18.20
C GLU A 167 -3.88 -18.97 -18.88
N HIS A 168 -3.45 -17.98 -18.14
CA HIS A 168 -3.26 -16.61 -18.61
C HIS A 168 -2.04 -15.96 -17.95
N GLN A 169 -1.63 -14.82 -18.47
CA GLN A 169 -0.47 -14.10 -17.98
C GLN A 169 -0.90 -12.72 -17.49
N HIS A 170 -0.54 -12.39 -16.25
CA HIS A 170 -0.63 -11.04 -15.74
C HIS A 170 0.67 -10.27 -15.98
N HIS A 171 0.55 -9.03 -16.44
CA HIS A 171 1.65 -8.08 -16.44
C HIS A 171 1.53 -7.17 -15.23
N LEU A 172 2.33 -7.46 -14.21
CA LEU A 172 2.31 -6.81 -12.90
C LEU A 172 3.32 -5.69 -12.81
N GLY A 173 2.89 -4.54 -12.30
CA GLY A 173 3.75 -3.45 -11.87
C GLY A 173 3.86 -3.36 -10.35
N TYR A 174 5.03 -2.94 -9.88
CA TYR A 174 5.32 -2.60 -8.49
C TYR A 174 5.95 -1.21 -8.42
N LEU A 175 5.50 -0.41 -7.47
CA LEU A 175 6.09 0.88 -7.14
C LEU A 175 6.39 0.97 -5.65
N GLU A 176 7.54 1.56 -5.34
CA GLU A 176 7.95 1.99 -4.01
C GLU A 176 8.20 3.49 -4.03
N ILE A 177 7.44 4.23 -3.25
CA ILE A 177 7.45 5.69 -3.19
C ILE A 177 7.84 6.10 -1.77
N ILE A 178 8.76 7.04 -1.63
CA ILE A 178 9.19 7.60 -0.35
C ILE A 178 8.75 9.05 -0.21
N LYS A 179 8.33 9.43 0.99
CA LYS A 179 8.09 10.82 1.37
C LYS A 179 9.39 11.46 1.84
N LYS A 180 9.75 12.59 1.25
CA LYS A 180 10.92 13.38 1.68
C LYS A 180 10.62 14.09 3.00
N GLN A 181 11.65 14.39 3.77
CA GLN A 181 11.53 15.31 4.89
C GLN A 181 11.47 16.74 4.36
N LYS A 182 10.52 17.55 4.83
CA LYS A 182 10.49 18.97 4.50
C LYS A 182 11.68 19.67 5.16
N LYS A 183 12.30 20.61 4.45
CA LYS A 183 13.42 21.43 4.99
C LYS A 183 13.04 22.18 6.26
N SER A 184 11.76 22.59 6.40
CA SER A 184 11.21 23.21 7.60
C SER A 184 11.25 22.30 8.82
N ASP A 185 10.99 21.00 8.66
CA ASP A 185 10.93 20.04 9.75
C ASP A 185 12.35 19.70 10.25
N ALA A 186 13.32 19.66 9.34
CA ALA A 186 14.74 19.46 9.68
C ALA A 186 15.32 20.63 10.51
N LEU A 187 14.84 21.85 10.28
CA LEU A 187 15.24 23.03 11.08
C LEU A 187 14.67 22.96 12.51
N LEU A 188 13.44 22.49 12.68
CA LEU A 188 12.80 22.33 14.00
C LEU A 188 13.48 21.24 14.85
N GLU A 189 13.91 20.13 14.24
CA GLU A 189 14.64 19.05 14.93
C GLU A 189 16.07 19.48 15.33
N SER A 190 16.66 20.46 14.64
CA SER A 190 17.99 20.97 14.93
C SER A 190 18.01 22.06 16.01
N LEU A 191 16.84 22.57 16.44
CA LEU A 191 16.76 23.53 17.54
C LEU A 191 16.96 22.81 18.89
N PRO A 192 17.75 23.39 19.82
CA PRO A 192 17.86 22.86 21.17
C PRO A 192 16.49 22.79 21.82
N ARG A 193 16.16 21.63 22.42
CA ARG A 193 14.83 21.38 23.07
C ARG A 193 14.42 22.43 24.11
N ASN A 194 15.34 23.31 24.51
CA ASN A 194 15.10 24.38 25.48
C ASN A 194 14.53 25.68 24.85
N MET A 195 14.27 25.71 23.54
CA MET A 195 13.69 26.86 22.84
C MET A 195 12.23 26.65 22.38
N ILE A 196 11.58 25.55 22.77
CA ILE A 196 10.18 25.32 22.47
C ILE A 196 9.40 25.73 23.72
N PHE A 197 8.81 26.93 23.69
CA PHE A 197 7.87 27.44 24.67
C PHE A 197 6.46 26.88 24.43
#